data_fbf7c43ed91c28109097dff7e87a20c1
#
_entry.id   fbf7c43ed91c28109097dff7e87a20c1
#
_cell.length_a   1.000
_cell.length_b   1.000
_cell.length_c   1.000
_cell.angle_alpha   90.00
_cell.angle_beta   90.00
_cell.angle_gamma   90.00
#
_symmetry.space_group_name_H-M   'P 1'
#
loop_
_entity.id
_entity.type
_entity.pdbx_description
1 polymer ?
#
loop_
_entity_poly.entity_id
_entity_poly.type
_entity_poly.pdbx_seq_one_letter_code
_entity_poly.pdbx_strand_id
1 'polypeptide(L)'
;LITIRQAEAPDFQLVADFIRKLADYEKLAHEVRFDDATLHRHLFGPRPAAEVLIGEVDGAPAGFALFFQTFSTFEGKPGIWLEDLFVEPHARGAGLGRALLSRLAAMVIERGGARLEWNVLDWNELGKGFYRSIGAAHVDGWERWRMQDEALAALAHGV
;
A
#
# COMPACT_ATOMS: atom_id res chain seq x y z
N LEU A 1 2.81 12.41 -19.69
CA LEU A 1 3.59 12.83 -18.52
C LEU A 1 3.07 12.14 -17.25
N ILE A 2 3.95 11.48 -16.50
CA ILE A 2 3.64 10.86 -15.21
C ILE A 2 3.98 11.85 -14.10
N THR A 3 3.02 12.06 -13.18
CA THR A 3 3.24 12.82 -11.94
C THR A 3 2.80 11.99 -10.74
N ILE A 4 3.50 12.16 -9.61
CA ILE A 4 3.17 11.52 -8.35
C ILE A 4 2.97 12.62 -7.30
N ARG A 5 1.84 12.60 -6.63
CA ARG A 5 1.53 13.57 -5.57
C ARG A 5 0.96 12.89 -4.33
N GLN A 6 1.07 13.55 -3.20
CA GLN A 6 0.40 13.15 -1.97
C GLN A 6 -1.12 13.29 -2.15
N ALA A 7 -1.88 12.33 -1.64
CA ALA A 7 -3.33 12.47 -1.55
C ALA A 7 -3.71 13.43 -0.42
N GLU A 8 -4.77 14.19 -0.65
CA GLU A 8 -5.37 15.10 0.31
C GLU A 8 -6.82 14.70 0.60
N ALA A 9 -7.44 15.27 1.63
CA ALA A 9 -8.79 14.90 2.04
C ALA A 9 -9.83 14.91 0.89
N PRO A 10 -9.82 15.87 -0.07
CA PRO A 10 -10.73 15.82 -1.21
C PRO A 10 -10.55 14.61 -2.14
N ASP A 11 -9.42 13.91 -2.07
CA ASP A 11 -9.16 12.70 -2.86
C ASP A 11 -9.81 11.44 -2.26
N PHE A 12 -10.48 11.54 -1.13
CA PHE A 12 -10.97 10.38 -0.38
C PHE A 12 -11.76 9.40 -1.24
N GLN A 13 -12.73 9.90 -2.03
CA GLN A 13 -13.57 9.01 -2.85
C GLN A 13 -12.73 8.28 -3.90
N LEU A 14 -11.79 8.96 -4.52
CA LEU A 14 -10.86 8.37 -5.48
C LEU A 14 -10.03 7.24 -4.83
N VAL A 15 -9.52 7.49 -3.61
CA VAL A 15 -8.74 6.47 -2.87
C VAL A 15 -9.61 5.27 -2.53
N ALA A 16 -10.83 5.48 -2.02
CA ALA A 16 -11.76 4.40 -1.70
C ALA A 16 -12.10 3.56 -2.95
N ASP A 17 -12.29 4.19 -4.10
CA ASP A 17 -12.56 3.51 -5.36
C ASP A 17 -11.35 2.70 -5.83
N PHE A 18 -10.14 3.22 -5.70
CA PHE A 18 -8.92 2.46 -6.02
C PHE A 18 -8.76 1.23 -5.12
N ILE A 19 -9.05 1.34 -3.82
CA ILE A 19 -8.99 0.19 -2.90
C ILE A 19 -9.97 -0.90 -3.36
N ARG A 20 -11.20 -0.53 -3.72
CA ARG A 20 -12.20 -1.48 -4.21
C ARG A 20 -11.79 -2.14 -5.53
N LYS A 21 -11.23 -1.38 -6.45
CA LYS A 21 -10.72 -1.91 -7.73
C LYS A 21 -9.55 -2.87 -7.52
N LEU A 22 -8.66 -2.58 -6.60
CA LEU A 22 -7.57 -3.48 -6.24
C LEU A 22 -8.11 -4.77 -5.64
N ALA A 23 -9.08 -4.68 -4.72
CA ALA A 23 -9.71 -5.85 -4.13
C ALA A 23 -10.37 -6.75 -5.18
N ASP A 24 -11.03 -6.17 -6.19
CA ASP A 24 -11.58 -6.91 -7.32
C ASP A 24 -10.49 -7.61 -8.13
N TYR A 25 -9.39 -6.91 -8.44
CA TYR A 25 -8.25 -7.49 -9.15
C TYR A 25 -7.63 -8.66 -8.38
N GLU A 26 -7.52 -8.54 -7.06
CA GLU A 26 -6.98 -9.57 -6.18
C GLU A 26 -7.98 -10.68 -5.85
N LYS A 27 -9.22 -10.60 -6.35
CA LYS A 27 -10.31 -11.55 -6.08
C LYS A 27 -10.69 -11.59 -4.60
N LEU A 28 -10.55 -10.47 -3.90
CA LEU A 28 -10.76 -10.30 -2.46
C LEU A 28 -11.81 -9.23 -2.14
N ALA A 29 -12.70 -8.90 -3.08
CA ALA A 29 -13.75 -7.89 -2.87
C ALA A 29 -14.60 -8.19 -1.62
N HIS A 30 -14.83 -9.46 -1.31
CA HIS A 30 -15.58 -9.90 -0.13
C HIS A 30 -14.86 -9.62 1.21
N GLU A 31 -13.57 -9.32 1.17
CA GLU A 31 -12.79 -8.97 2.36
C GLU A 31 -12.87 -7.46 2.69
N VAL A 32 -13.41 -6.63 1.80
CA VAL A 32 -13.55 -5.20 2.04
C VAL A 32 -14.66 -4.95 3.06
N ARG A 33 -14.31 -4.43 4.22
CA ARG A 33 -15.20 -4.25 5.38
C ARG A 33 -15.27 -2.81 5.90
N PHE A 34 -14.55 -1.88 5.29
CA PHE A 34 -14.53 -0.51 5.77
C PHE A 34 -15.84 0.25 5.45
N ASP A 35 -16.24 1.13 6.35
CA ASP A 35 -17.15 2.23 6.05
C ASP A 35 -16.36 3.50 5.75
N ASP A 36 -16.98 4.42 4.99
CA ASP A 36 -16.29 5.61 4.50
C ASP A 36 -15.82 6.52 5.65
N ALA A 37 -16.61 6.68 6.71
CA ALA A 37 -16.24 7.54 7.84
C ALA A 37 -14.99 7.01 8.57
N THR A 38 -14.92 5.72 8.80
CA THR A 38 -13.78 5.06 9.45
C THR A 38 -12.53 5.16 8.58
N LEU A 39 -12.64 4.86 7.29
CA LEU A 39 -11.51 4.97 6.37
C LEU A 39 -11.02 6.42 6.29
N HIS A 40 -11.92 7.38 6.14
CA HIS A 40 -11.58 8.80 6.07
C HIS A 40 -10.80 9.25 7.31
N ARG A 41 -11.27 8.89 8.50
CA ARG A 41 -10.61 9.23 9.75
C ARG A 41 -9.19 8.69 9.84
N HIS A 42 -8.94 7.46 9.38
CA HIS A 42 -7.64 6.83 9.46
C HIS A 42 -6.67 7.24 8.35
N LEU A 43 -7.16 7.82 7.25
CA LEU A 43 -6.31 8.35 6.18
C LEU A 43 -6.10 9.86 6.27
N PHE A 44 -7.13 10.62 6.64
CA PHE A 44 -7.14 12.08 6.57
C PHE A 44 -7.53 12.76 7.89
N GLY A 45 -7.71 12.01 8.96
CA GLY A 45 -7.99 12.54 10.29
C GLY A 45 -6.74 13.09 11.00
N PRO A 46 -6.88 13.50 12.26
CA PRO A 46 -5.79 14.15 13.02
C PRO A 46 -4.58 13.24 13.26
N ARG A 47 -4.79 11.93 13.28
CA ARG A 47 -3.73 10.91 13.45
C ARG A 47 -3.86 9.85 12.37
N PRO A 48 -3.43 10.13 11.16
CA PRO A 48 -3.53 9.16 10.08
C PRO A 48 -2.71 7.90 10.37
N ALA A 49 -3.29 6.73 10.10
CA ALA A 49 -2.63 5.44 10.25
C ALA A 49 -1.84 5.05 9.00
N ALA A 50 -2.14 5.68 7.87
CA ALA A 50 -1.50 5.43 6.59
C ALA A 50 -1.46 6.71 5.75
N GLU A 51 -0.61 6.68 4.72
CA GLU A 51 -0.45 7.76 3.76
C GLU A 51 -0.77 7.23 2.37
N VAL A 52 -1.12 8.11 1.45
CA VAL A 52 -1.46 7.73 0.07
C VAL A 52 -0.76 8.63 -0.93
N LEU A 53 -0.13 8.01 -1.93
CA LEU A 53 0.32 8.69 -3.15
C LEU A 53 -0.67 8.41 -4.27
N ILE A 54 -0.98 9.45 -5.05
CA ILE A 54 -1.75 9.34 -6.29
C ILE A 54 -0.80 9.50 -7.45
N GLY A 55 -0.89 8.56 -8.39
CA GLY A 55 -0.19 8.61 -9.65
C GLY A 55 -1.12 9.09 -10.76
N GLU A 56 -0.66 10.06 -11.53
CA GLU A 56 -1.40 10.66 -12.62
C GLU A 56 -0.67 10.45 -13.94
N VAL A 57 -1.44 10.24 -15.00
CA VAL A 57 -0.94 10.22 -16.38
C VAL A 57 -1.64 11.32 -17.13
N ASP A 58 -0.86 12.25 -17.68
CA ASP A 58 -1.37 13.44 -18.39
C ASP A 58 -2.41 14.23 -17.59
N GLY A 59 -2.18 14.34 -16.26
CA GLY A 59 -3.04 15.08 -15.35
C GLY A 59 -4.29 14.34 -14.88
N ALA A 60 -4.50 13.09 -15.30
CA ALA A 60 -5.62 12.27 -14.85
C ALA A 60 -5.16 11.20 -13.85
N PRO A 61 -5.83 11.06 -12.69
CA PRO A 61 -5.52 9.99 -11.75
C PRO A 61 -5.63 8.62 -12.41
N ALA A 62 -4.60 7.80 -12.28
CA ALA A 62 -4.50 6.51 -12.94
C ALA A 62 -3.96 5.39 -12.05
N GLY A 63 -3.64 5.68 -10.80
CA GLY A 63 -3.18 4.69 -9.84
C GLY A 63 -2.88 5.29 -8.48
N PHE A 64 -2.58 4.44 -7.51
CA PHE A 64 -2.26 4.87 -6.16
C PHE A 64 -1.32 3.90 -5.47
N ALA A 65 -0.68 4.38 -4.41
CA ALA A 65 0.04 3.58 -3.42
C ALA A 65 -0.41 4.00 -2.02
N LEU A 66 -0.84 3.05 -1.21
CA LEU A 66 -1.18 3.26 0.20
C LEU A 66 -0.14 2.56 1.05
N PHE A 67 0.41 3.28 2.03
CA PHE A 67 1.58 2.80 2.77
C PHE A 67 1.62 3.37 4.18
N PHE A 68 2.42 2.75 5.04
CA PHE A 68 2.65 3.24 6.39
C PHE A 68 4.07 2.94 6.85
N GLN A 69 4.51 3.64 7.89
CA GLN A 69 5.85 3.48 8.45
C GLN A 69 5.99 2.18 9.24
N THR A 70 7.09 1.48 9.02
CA THR A 70 7.55 0.35 9.82
C THR A 70 8.81 0.73 10.59
N PHE A 71 9.26 -0.16 11.45
CA PHE A 71 10.53 -0.04 12.13
C PHE A 71 11.23 -1.39 12.20
N SER A 72 12.50 -1.43 11.83
CA SER A 72 13.34 -2.62 11.96
C SER A 72 14.27 -2.46 13.15
N THR A 73 14.16 -3.36 14.12
CA THR A 73 15.08 -3.36 15.27
C THR A 73 16.49 -3.79 14.86
N PHE A 74 16.62 -4.65 13.85
CA PHE A 74 17.92 -5.10 13.36
C PHE A 74 18.67 -4.01 12.63
N GLU A 75 17.95 -3.19 11.86
CA GLU A 75 18.53 -2.02 11.19
C GLU A 75 18.63 -0.81 12.12
N GLY A 76 17.82 -0.76 13.18
CA GLY A 76 17.67 0.41 14.04
C GLY A 76 17.09 1.62 13.30
N LYS A 77 16.27 1.39 12.27
CA LYS A 77 15.78 2.41 11.34
C LYS A 77 14.32 2.20 10.97
N PRO A 78 13.60 3.28 10.61
CA PRO A 78 12.27 3.15 10.03
C PRO A 78 12.35 2.53 8.62
N GLY A 79 11.20 2.10 8.15
CA GLY A 79 10.99 1.66 6.78
C GLY A 79 9.60 2.07 6.31
N ILE A 80 9.23 1.64 5.11
CA ILE A 80 7.88 1.79 4.59
C ILE A 80 7.35 0.40 4.25
N TRP A 81 6.11 0.15 4.71
CA TRP A 81 5.30 -0.97 4.27
C TRP A 81 4.30 -0.47 3.24
N LEU A 82 4.40 -0.99 2.04
CA LEU A 82 3.43 -0.75 0.97
C LEU A 82 2.28 -1.75 1.13
N GLU A 83 1.12 -1.25 1.55
CA GLU A 83 -0.08 -2.07 1.71
C GLU A 83 -0.76 -2.32 0.37
N ASP A 84 -0.99 -1.25 -0.41
CA ASP A 84 -1.70 -1.32 -1.68
C ASP A 84 -0.94 -0.59 -2.78
N LEU A 85 -0.85 -1.24 -3.94
CA LEU A 85 -0.37 -0.65 -5.18
C LEU A 85 -1.33 -1.04 -6.31
N PHE A 86 -1.93 -0.05 -6.95
CA PHE A 86 -2.85 -0.28 -8.07
C PHE A 86 -2.60 0.71 -9.19
N VAL A 87 -2.67 0.22 -10.41
CA VAL A 87 -2.64 1.02 -11.64
C VAL A 87 -3.83 0.62 -12.50
N GLU A 88 -4.59 1.61 -12.96
CA GLU A 88 -5.72 1.40 -13.86
C GLU A 88 -5.28 0.59 -15.10
N PRO A 89 -6.09 -0.36 -15.56
CA PRO A 89 -5.72 -1.23 -16.69
C PRO A 89 -5.24 -0.48 -17.93
N HIS A 90 -5.90 0.63 -18.25
CA HIS A 90 -5.56 1.45 -19.42
C HIS A 90 -4.22 2.21 -19.28
N ALA A 91 -3.71 2.37 -18.06
CA ALA A 91 -2.45 3.06 -17.77
C ALA A 91 -1.29 2.09 -17.47
N ARG A 92 -1.54 0.79 -17.52
CA ARG A 92 -0.49 -0.22 -17.31
C ARG A 92 0.50 -0.24 -18.47
N GLY A 93 1.75 -0.56 -18.17
CA GLY A 93 2.82 -0.54 -19.17
C GLY A 93 3.43 0.83 -19.44
N ALA A 94 2.81 1.92 -18.97
CA ALA A 94 3.34 3.28 -19.10
C ALA A 94 4.40 3.67 -18.05
N GLY A 95 4.70 2.77 -17.10
CA GLY A 95 5.71 3.01 -16.05
C GLY A 95 5.18 3.61 -14.76
N LEU A 96 3.86 3.79 -14.61
CA LEU A 96 3.27 4.43 -13.42
C LEU A 96 3.55 3.64 -12.13
N GLY A 97 3.41 2.31 -12.16
CA GLY A 97 3.72 1.47 -10.99
C GLY A 97 5.17 1.61 -10.55
N ARG A 98 6.09 1.65 -11.51
CA ARG A 98 7.51 1.89 -11.22
C ARG A 98 7.74 3.29 -10.65
N ALA A 99 7.06 4.31 -11.15
CA ALA A 99 7.18 5.68 -10.65
C ALA A 99 6.67 5.80 -9.21
N LEU A 100 5.55 5.15 -8.86
CA LEU A 100 5.05 5.08 -7.50
C LEU A 100 6.06 4.42 -6.55
N LEU A 101 6.60 3.26 -6.92
CA LEU A 101 7.61 2.55 -6.12
C LEU A 101 8.91 3.35 -6.01
N SER A 102 9.32 4.02 -7.07
CA SER A 102 10.50 4.91 -7.05
C SER A 102 10.32 6.05 -6.06
N ARG A 103 9.12 6.66 -6.03
CA ARG A 103 8.81 7.72 -5.06
C ARG A 103 8.84 7.18 -3.62
N LEU A 104 8.27 6.01 -3.37
CA LEU A 104 8.32 5.37 -2.05
C LEU A 104 9.76 5.06 -1.62
N ALA A 105 10.58 4.54 -2.52
CA ALA A 105 11.99 4.28 -2.25
C ALA A 105 12.75 5.58 -1.87
N ALA A 106 12.50 6.66 -2.60
CA ALA A 106 13.05 7.97 -2.27
C ALA A 106 12.60 8.44 -0.88
N MET A 107 11.32 8.25 -0.53
CA MET A 107 10.80 8.61 0.80
C MET A 107 11.45 7.79 1.92
N VAL A 108 11.73 6.51 1.70
CA VAL A 108 12.49 5.69 2.68
C VAL A 108 13.84 6.33 2.96
N ILE A 109 14.57 6.70 1.91
CA ILE A 109 15.89 7.32 2.04
C ILE A 109 15.80 8.70 2.69
N GLU A 110 14.87 9.54 2.27
CA GLU A 110 14.63 10.88 2.82
C GLU A 110 14.32 10.84 4.33
N ARG A 111 13.64 9.78 4.79
CA ARG A 111 13.27 9.56 6.20
C ARG A 111 14.36 8.86 7.01
N GLY A 112 15.53 8.59 6.43
CA GLY A 112 16.60 7.83 7.10
C GLY A 112 16.29 6.37 7.30
N GLY A 113 15.39 5.82 6.48
CA GLY A 113 14.95 4.44 6.56
C GLY A 113 15.87 3.45 5.84
N ALA A 114 15.55 2.16 6.00
CA ALA A 114 16.37 1.07 5.47
C ALA A 114 15.64 0.15 4.49
N ARG A 115 14.32 0.03 4.59
CA ARG A 115 13.55 -0.99 3.86
C ARG A 115 12.27 -0.44 3.27
N LEU A 116 11.94 -0.92 2.07
CA LEU A 116 10.63 -0.83 1.45
C LEU A 116 10.13 -2.27 1.27
N GLU A 117 9.03 -2.61 1.91
CA GLU A 117 8.53 -3.99 1.98
C GLU A 117 7.05 -4.06 1.64
N TRP A 118 6.62 -5.19 1.10
CA TRP A 118 5.21 -5.46 0.75
C TRP A 118 4.96 -6.95 0.64
N ASN A 119 3.69 -7.33 0.58
CA ASN A 119 3.25 -8.67 0.23
C ASN A 119 2.79 -8.73 -1.23
N VAL A 120 2.90 -9.89 -1.82
CA VAL A 120 2.28 -10.22 -3.09
C VAL A 120 1.52 -11.54 -2.94
N LEU A 121 0.32 -11.62 -3.52
CA LEU A 121 -0.44 -12.86 -3.52
C LEU A 121 0.36 -13.97 -4.22
N ASP A 122 0.34 -15.16 -3.67
CA ASP A 122 1.19 -16.26 -4.11
C ASP A 122 0.96 -16.66 -5.57
N TRP A 123 -0.26 -16.45 -6.09
CA TRP A 123 -0.63 -16.73 -7.48
C TRP A 123 -0.27 -15.61 -8.46
N ASN A 124 0.12 -14.42 -7.99
CA ASN A 124 0.36 -13.24 -8.83
C ASN A 124 1.76 -13.25 -9.46
N GLU A 125 1.96 -14.13 -10.43
CA GLU A 125 3.26 -14.26 -11.10
C GLU A 125 3.65 -13.02 -11.91
N LEU A 126 2.67 -12.30 -12.46
CA LEU A 126 2.91 -11.05 -13.18
C LEU A 126 3.49 -9.99 -12.25
N GLY A 127 2.90 -9.82 -11.06
CA GLY A 127 3.41 -8.91 -10.03
C GLY A 127 4.80 -9.31 -9.55
N LYS A 128 5.01 -10.59 -9.27
CA LYS A 128 6.33 -11.11 -8.85
C LYS A 128 7.42 -10.83 -9.88
N GLY A 129 7.13 -11.03 -11.17
CA GLY A 129 8.06 -10.73 -12.25
C GLY A 129 8.43 -9.25 -12.31
N PHE A 130 7.45 -8.38 -12.17
CA PHE A 130 7.67 -6.94 -12.09
C PHE A 130 8.56 -6.56 -10.90
N TYR A 131 8.28 -7.08 -9.71
CA TYR A 131 9.07 -6.78 -8.50
C TYR A 131 10.52 -7.27 -8.63
N ARG A 132 10.75 -8.46 -9.18
CA ARG A 132 12.11 -8.92 -9.47
C ARG A 132 12.84 -8.00 -10.45
N SER A 133 12.14 -7.48 -11.45
CA SER A 133 12.72 -6.59 -12.47
C SER A 133 13.21 -5.26 -11.90
N ILE A 134 12.70 -4.84 -10.75
CA ILE A 134 13.13 -3.61 -10.06
C ILE A 134 14.10 -3.88 -8.91
N GLY A 135 14.54 -5.12 -8.74
CA GLY A 135 15.57 -5.48 -7.75
C GLY A 135 15.03 -5.94 -6.40
N ALA A 136 13.72 -6.17 -6.27
CA ALA A 136 13.15 -6.74 -5.05
C ALA A 136 13.43 -8.24 -4.96
N ALA A 137 13.56 -8.75 -3.73
CA ALA A 137 13.80 -10.16 -3.44
C ALA A 137 12.74 -10.69 -2.48
N HIS A 138 12.37 -11.96 -2.65
CA HIS A 138 11.52 -12.67 -1.72
C HIS A 138 12.22 -12.85 -0.37
N VAL A 139 11.49 -12.68 0.73
CA VAL A 139 12.00 -12.88 2.08
C VAL A 139 11.52 -14.22 2.61
N ASP A 140 12.43 -15.18 2.73
CA ASP A 140 12.15 -16.52 3.24
C ASP A 140 12.27 -16.60 4.76
N GLY A 141 11.73 -17.66 5.35
CA GLY A 141 11.91 -17.99 6.77
C GLY A 141 10.88 -17.36 7.71
N TRP A 142 9.91 -16.64 7.18
CA TRP A 142 8.86 -16.00 7.97
C TRP A 142 7.49 -16.50 7.57
N GLU A 143 6.60 -16.65 8.57
CA GLU A 143 5.18 -16.91 8.37
C GLU A 143 4.38 -15.70 8.85
N ARG A 144 3.28 -15.40 8.16
CA ARG A 144 2.38 -14.33 8.59
C ARG A 144 1.33 -14.91 9.54
N TRP A 145 1.21 -14.31 10.72
CA TRP A 145 0.20 -14.65 11.71
C TRP A 145 -0.72 -13.46 11.93
N ARG A 146 -2.00 -13.72 12.14
CA ARG A 146 -3.03 -12.67 12.31
C ARG A 146 -3.96 -13.01 13.45
N MET A 147 -4.32 -11.99 14.22
CA MET A 147 -5.38 -12.06 15.20
C MET A 147 -6.35 -10.92 14.93
N GLN A 148 -7.65 -11.21 14.88
CA GLN A 148 -8.70 -10.23 14.59
C GLN A 148 -10.02 -10.63 15.24
N ASP A 149 -11.00 -9.71 15.22
CA ASP A 149 -12.37 -9.92 15.65
C ASP A 149 -12.45 -10.49 17.08
N GLU A 150 -13.19 -11.57 17.31
CA GLU A 150 -13.42 -12.13 18.65
C GLU A 150 -12.14 -12.60 19.35
N ALA A 151 -11.20 -13.19 18.61
CA ALA A 151 -9.93 -13.63 19.17
C ALA A 151 -9.10 -12.46 19.70
N LEU A 152 -9.10 -11.35 18.97
CA LEU A 152 -8.41 -10.12 19.39
C LEU A 152 -9.05 -9.53 20.65
N ALA A 153 -10.39 -9.45 20.68
CA ALA A 153 -11.13 -8.94 21.83
C ALA A 153 -10.91 -9.82 23.06
N ALA A 154 -10.97 -11.14 22.91
CA ALA A 154 -10.74 -12.08 24.01
C ALA A 154 -9.34 -11.89 24.62
N LEU A 155 -8.32 -11.83 23.81
CA LEU A 155 -6.95 -11.61 24.30
C LEU A 155 -6.81 -10.25 25.00
N ALA A 156 -7.43 -9.19 24.46
CA ALA A 156 -7.39 -7.86 25.05
C ALA A 156 -8.04 -7.80 26.44
N HIS A 157 -9.06 -8.63 26.69
CA HIS A 157 -9.77 -8.72 27.97
C HIS A 157 -9.21 -9.80 28.91
N GLY A 158 -8.12 -10.47 28.54
CA GLY A 158 -7.45 -11.46 29.40
C GLY A 158 -8.16 -12.80 29.52
N VAL A 159 -8.95 -13.17 28.52
CA VAL A 159 -9.67 -14.46 28.48
C VAL A 159 -9.16 -15.37 27.37
#